data_268693ec89c062582e67640fc00a7468
#
_entry.id   268693ec89c062582e67640fc00a7468
#
_cell.length_a   1.000
_cell.length_b   1.000
_cell.length_c   1.000
_cell.angle_alpha   90.00
_cell.angle_beta   90.00
_cell.angle_gamma   90.00
#
_symmetry.space_group_name_H-M   'P 1'
#
loop_
_entity.id
_entity.type
_entity.pdbx_description
1 polymer ?
#
loop_
_entity_poly.entity_id
_entity_poly.type
_entity_poly.pdbx_seq_one_letter_code
_entity_poly.pdbx_strand_id
1 'polypeptide(L)'
;MSLAYNQAALNKERKDKFIMVIPTPKFLKDDVNKFVRDNKQVNPDSVQFSIYGSVVPPVQIPNVETRYSGQTLNVTSHNRPPYPPVNVKFTIDNRFENYWFIYKWMDKLQDDYAGYFNKEKNYPKGKVVEDEYMADFTIYALDEYNKKVAQFDYTKGFPTFLGGIEYSYRDPGEIETQFSFAYSQFYVKLLEP
;
A
#
# COMPACT_ATOMS: atom_id res chain seq x y z
N MET A 1 28.18 -21.02 19.33
CA MET A 1 27.12 -22.04 19.32
C MET A 1 25.82 -21.42 19.76
N SER A 2 25.08 -20.79 18.84
CA SER A 2 23.75 -20.23 19.17
C SER A 2 22.94 -19.95 17.90
N LEU A 3 22.91 -20.86 16.97
CA LEU A 3 22.21 -20.66 15.68
C LEU A 3 21.02 -21.62 15.46
N ALA A 4 20.71 -22.45 16.42
CA ALA A 4 19.72 -23.50 16.18
C ALA A 4 18.26 -23.13 16.52
N TYR A 5 18.02 -22.04 17.23
CA TYR A 5 16.68 -21.72 17.72
C TYR A 5 15.78 -20.98 16.72
N ASN A 6 16.35 -20.20 15.79
CA ASN A 6 15.55 -19.43 14.83
C ASN A 6 15.19 -20.18 13.55
N GLN A 7 15.63 -21.43 13.39
CA GLN A 7 15.33 -22.26 12.23
C GLN A 7 14.38 -23.43 12.51
N ALA A 8 13.77 -23.46 13.68
CA ALA A 8 12.79 -24.49 13.96
C ALA A 8 11.57 -24.30 13.04
N ALA A 9 11.27 -25.31 12.24
CA ALA A 9 10.06 -25.40 11.40
C ALA A 9 8.74 -25.25 12.18
N LEU A 10 8.82 -25.10 13.49
CA LEU A 10 7.73 -24.88 14.44
C LEU A 10 7.42 -23.39 14.68
N ASN A 11 8.36 -22.48 14.37
CA ASN A 11 8.12 -21.03 14.49
C ASN A 11 7.32 -20.57 13.27
N LYS A 12 6.04 -20.28 13.50
CA LYS A 12 5.11 -19.83 12.47
C LYS A 12 5.02 -18.32 12.49
N GLU A 13 5.02 -17.73 11.30
CA GLU A 13 4.74 -16.31 11.09
C GLU A 13 3.38 -15.92 11.68
N ARG A 14 3.33 -14.79 12.37
CA ARG A 14 2.13 -14.26 13.02
C ARG A 14 1.47 -13.18 12.17
N LYS A 15 0.16 -13.23 12.05
CA LYS A 15 -0.64 -12.26 11.27
C LYS A 15 -0.61 -10.84 11.84
N ASP A 16 -0.31 -10.69 13.13
CA ASP A 16 -0.27 -9.42 13.86
C ASP A 16 1.10 -8.76 13.87
N LYS A 17 2.09 -9.37 13.20
CA LYS A 17 3.49 -8.92 13.19
C LYS A 17 3.89 -8.38 11.81
N PHE A 18 3.47 -7.16 11.50
CA PHE A 18 3.88 -6.48 10.28
C PHE A 18 3.95 -4.95 10.46
N ILE A 19 4.72 -4.31 9.61
CA ILE A 19 4.78 -2.85 9.48
C ILE A 19 4.59 -2.49 8.02
N MET A 20 3.69 -1.56 7.73
CA MET A 20 3.54 -0.99 6.41
C MET A 20 4.13 0.41 6.36
N VAL A 21 4.95 0.69 5.36
CA VAL A 21 5.55 1.99 5.11
C VAL A 21 4.96 2.56 3.83
N ILE A 22 4.38 3.76 3.94
CA ILE A 22 3.79 4.50 2.84
C ILE A 22 4.54 5.82 2.71
N PRO A 23 5.46 5.98 1.76
CA PRO A 23 6.16 7.24 1.58
C PRO A 23 5.25 8.31 0.99
N THR A 24 5.48 9.55 1.34
CA THR A 24 4.73 10.68 0.80
C THR A 24 5.13 10.92 -0.66
N PRO A 25 4.18 10.88 -1.61
CA PRO A 25 4.48 11.18 -3.01
C PRO A 25 4.91 12.62 -3.19
N LYS A 26 5.73 12.88 -4.22
CA LYS A 26 6.39 14.18 -4.42
C LYS A 26 5.41 15.34 -4.51
N PHE A 27 4.29 15.15 -5.22
CA PHE A 27 3.29 16.20 -5.43
C PHE A 27 2.48 16.57 -4.17
N LEU A 28 2.51 15.71 -3.15
CA LEU A 28 1.80 15.92 -1.88
C LEU A 28 2.70 16.59 -0.82
N LYS A 29 4.02 16.59 -1.01
CA LYS A 29 4.99 17.07 -0.01
C LYS A 29 4.73 18.51 0.45
N ASP A 30 4.36 19.39 -0.45
CA ASP A 30 4.09 20.80 -0.09
C ASP A 30 2.87 20.96 0.82
N ASP A 31 1.81 20.16 0.57
CA ASP A 31 0.60 20.24 1.40
C ASP A 31 0.81 19.57 2.75
N VAL A 32 1.51 18.44 2.78
CA VAL A 32 1.91 17.79 4.03
C VAL A 32 2.82 18.72 4.85
N ASN A 33 3.78 19.39 4.22
CA ASN A 33 4.67 20.35 4.90
C ASN A 33 3.90 21.56 5.46
N LYS A 34 2.89 22.07 4.75
CA LYS A 34 2.02 23.13 5.28
C LYS A 34 1.27 22.65 6.50
N PHE A 35 0.66 21.47 6.41
CA PHE A 35 -0.07 20.86 7.50
C PHE A 35 0.82 20.61 8.73
N VAL A 36 2.06 20.13 8.52
CA VAL A 36 3.05 19.94 9.58
C VAL A 36 3.48 21.23 10.25
N ARG A 37 3.68 22.31 9.47
CA ARG A 37 4.03 23.63 10.04
C ARG A 37 2.96 24.15 10.98
N ASP A 38 1.70 23.90 10.64
CA ASP A 38 0.57 24.37 11.45
C ASP A 38 0.39 23.49 12.70
N ASN A 39 0.74 22.21 12.67
CA ASN A 39 0.46 21.23 13.72
C ASN A 39 1.69 20.62 14.45
N LYS A 40 2.91 21.01 14.15
CA LYS A 40 4.21 20.68 14.83
C LYS A 40 4.53 19.22 15.20
N GLN A 41 3.69 18.21 14.90
CA GLN A 41 3.86 16.84 15.38
C GLN A 41 3.86 15.76 14.30
N VAL A 42 3.69 16.11 13.05
CA VAL A 42 3.66 15.14 11.95
C VAL A 42 5.03 15.04 11.29
N ASN A 43 5.54 13.83 11.12
CA ASN A 43 6.75 13.61 10.33
C ASN A 43 6.40 13.76 8.84
N PRO A 44 6.97 14.74 8.11
CA PRO A 44 6.60 15.01 6.72
C PRO A 44 6.97 13.88 5.76
N ASP A 45 7.87 12.99 6.15
CA ASP A 45 8.36 11.92 5.28
C ASP A 45 7.53 10.64 5.36
N SER A 46 6.77 10.44 6.44
CA SER A 46 5.87 9.30 6.58
C SER A 46 4.71 9.63 7.50
N VAL A 47 3.49 9.37 7.06
CA VAL A 47 2.32 9.40 7.93
C VAL A 47 2.21 8.05 8.61
N GLN A 48 2.18 8.05 9.94
CA GLN A 48 1.93 6.83 10.70
C GLN A 48 0.45 6.46 10.57
N PHE A 49 0.22 5.32 9.95
CA PHE A 49 -1.10 4.73 9.89
C PHE A 49 -1.24 3.69 11.00
N SER A 50 -2.32 3.76 11.76
CA SER A 50 -2.74 2.68 12.65
C SER A 50 -3.30 1.54 11.80
N ILE A 51 -2.45 0.89 11.02
CA ILE A 51 -2.82 -0.21 10.13
C ILE A 51 -2.92 -1.49 10.94
N TYR A 52 -4.08 -2.14 10.91
CA TYR A 52 -4.30 -3.42 11.58
C TYR A 52 -4.58 -4.56 10.60
N GLY A 53 -4.72 -4.29 9.31
CA GLY A 53 -4.93 -5.32 8.31
C GLY A 53 -4.44 -4.92 6.93
N SER A 54 -3.71 -5.82 6.32
CA SER A 54 -3.30 -5.74 4.92
C SER A 54 -3.24 -7.15 4.33
N VAL A 55 -3.35 -7.24 3.03
CA VAL A 55 -3.33 -8.52 2.30
C VAL A 55 -2.19 -8.50 1.31
N VAL A 56 -1.33 -9.51 1.40
CA VAL A 56 -0.34 -9.78 0.34
C VAL A 56 -1.09 -10.43 -0.83
N PRO A 57 -0.99 -9.89 -2.05
CA PRO A 57 -1.76 -10.38 -3.18
C PRO A 57 -1.35 -11.78 -3.61
N PRO A 58 -2.28 -12.59 -4.12
CA PRO A 58 -1.95 -13.87 -4.72
C PRO A 58 -1.15 -13.68 -6.01
N VAL A 59 -0.17 -14.54 -6.24
CA VAL A 59 0.56 -14.61 -7.50
C VAL A 59 0.04 -15.78 -8.30
N GLN A 60 -0.43 -15.54 -9.52
CA GLN A 60 -0.98 -16.54 -10.41
C GLN A 60 -0.28 -16.52 -11.76
N ILE A 61 -0.05 -17.69 -12.30
CA ILE A 61 0.40 -17.91 -13.68
C ILE A 61 -0.62 -18.85 -14.30
N PRO A 62 -1.45 -18.41 -15.26
CA PRO A 62 -2.42 -19.27 -15.92
C PRO A 62 -1.73 -20.40 -16.66
N ASN A 63 -2.33 -21.58 -16.62
CA ASN A 63 -1.95 -22.70 -17.46
C ASN A 63 -2.70 -22.65 -18.80
N VAL A 64 -2.10 -23.20 -19.81
CA VAL A 64 -2.70 -23.43 -21.13
C VAL A 64 -2.75 -24.94 -21.36
N GLU A 65 -3.95 -25.43 -21.66
CA GLU A 65 -4.13 -26.85 -22.00
C GLU A 65 -3.85 -27.05 -23.49
N THR A 66 -2.90 -27.91 -23.78
CA THR A 66 -2.56 -28.30 -25.15
C THR A 66 -2.85 -29.79 -25.33
N ARG A 67 -3.57 -30.13 -26.40
CA ARG A 67 -3.81 -31.55 -26.73
C ARG A 67 -2.67 -32.08 -27.55
N TYR A 68 -2.06 -33.16 -27.05
CA TYR A 68 -1.01 -33.85 -27.75
C TYR A 68 -1.26 -35.36 -27.68
N SER A 69 -1.36 -35.98 -28.85
CA SER A 69 -1.43 -37.48 -28.98
C SER A 69 -2.55 -38.13 -28.14
N GLY A 70 -3.74 -37.50 -28.04
CA GLY A 70 -4.87 -38.04 -27.25
C GLY A 70 -4.81 -37.75 -25.75
N GLN A 71 -3.79 -37.02 -25.28
CA GLN A 71 -3.62 -36.61 -23.90
C GLN A 71 -3.71 -35.06 -23.78
N THR A 72 -4.15 -34.58 -22.62
CA THR A 72 -4.11 -33.16 -22.29
C THR A 72 -2.81 -32.85 -21.57
N LEU A 73 -2.01 -31.95 -22.14
CA LEU A 73 -0.77 -31.47 -21.56
C LEU A 73 -1.01 -30.03 -21.02
N ASN A 74 -0.69 -29.80 -19.77
CA ASN A 74 -0.72 -28.48 -19.15
C ASN A 74 0.64 -27.81 -19.30
N VAL A 75 0.67 -26.65 -19.95
CA VAL A 75 1.87 -25.82 -20.10
C VAL A 75 1.63 -24.44 -19.49
N THR A 76 2.69 -23.78 -19.05
CA THR A 76 2.57 -22.41 -18.54
C THR A 76 2.26 -21.44 -19.68
N SER A 77 1.39 -20.46 -19.42
CA SER A 77 1.11 -19.40 -20.39
C SER A 77 2.26 -18.40 -20.53
N HIS A 78 3.26 -18.41 -19.64
CA HIS A 78 4.32 -17.39 -19.51
C HIS A 78 3.80 -15.96 -19.36
N ASN A 79 2.50 -15.81 -19.17
CA ASN A 79 1.85 -14.52 -18.99
C ASN A 79 1.36 -14.37 -17.56
N ARG A 80 1.63 -13.21 -16.96
CA ARG A 80 1.14 -12.87 -15.63
C ARG A 80 -0.04 -11.93 -15.78
N PRO A 81 -1.21 -12.28 -15.22
CA PRO A 81 -2.34 -11.35 -15.20
C PRO A 81 -2.00 -10.11 -14.36
N PRO A 82 -2.69 -8.99 -14.56
CA PRO A 82 -2.56 -7.81 -13.71
C PRO A 82 -2.76 -8.18 -12.24
N TYR A 83 -1.98 -7.57 -11.36
CA TYR A 83 -2.14 -7.78 -9.93
C TYR A 83 -3.45 -7.17 -9.43
N PRO A 84 -4.18 -7.85 -8.53
CA PRO A 84 -5.34 -7.27 -7.90
C PRO A 84 -4.93 -6.12 -6.97
N PRO A 85 -5.79 -5.09 -6.79
CA PRO A 85 -5.54 -4.06 -5.79
C PRO A 85 -5.36 -4.64 -4.39
N VAL A 86 -4.54 -4.01 -3.57
CA VAL A 86 -4.35 -4.39 -2.18
C VAL A 86 -5.23 -3.53 -1.29
N ASN A 87 -5.98 -4.18 -0.40
CA ASN A 87 -6.82 -3.53 0.59
C ASN A 87 -6.06 -3.41 1.91
N VAL A 88 -6.09 -2.22 2.49
CA VAL A 88 -5.47 -1.89 3.76
C VAL A 88 -6.52 -1.35 4.70
N LYS A 89 -6.62 -1.96 5.88
CA LYS A 89 -7.54 -1.54 6.95
C LYS A 89 -6.77 -0.76 8.00
N PHE A 90 -7.33 0.36 8.43
CA PHE A 90 -6.71 1.22 9.42
C PHE A 90 -7.74 1.90 10.33
N THR A 91 -7.30 2.24 11.55
CA THR A 91 -8.07 3.04 12.48
C THR A 91 -7.75 4.52 12.25
N ILE A 92 -8.78 5.35 12.22
CA ILE A 92 -8.63 6.79 12.04
C ILE A 92 -8.10 7.39 13.33
N ASP A 93 -7.06 8.22 13.23
CA ASP A 93 -6.52 8.93 14.36
C ASP A 93 -7.41 10.12 14.80
N ASN A 94 -7.21 10.60 16.03
CA ASN A 94 -7.99 11.71 16.59
C ASN A 94 -7.93 13.02 15.80
N ARG A 95 -6.95 13.17 14.91
CA ARG A 95 -6.75 14.37 14.09
C ARG A 95 -7.16 14.15 12.65
N PHE A 96 -7.59 12.96 12.29
CA PHE A 96 -7.91 12.57 10.92
C PHE A 96 -6.74 12.71 9.93
N GLU A 97 -5.51 12.73 10.40
CA GLU A 97 -4.33 12.98 9.57
C GLU A 97 -4.12 11.87 8.55
N ASN A 98 -4.27 10.61 8.98
CA ASN A 98 -4.13 9.45 8.11
C ASN A 98 -5.24 9.37 7.05
N TYR A 99 -6.49 9.64 7.40
CA TYR A 99 -7.60 9.69 6.46
C TYR A 99 -7.45 10.85 5.48
N TRP A 100 -7.13 12.06 5.98
CA TRP A 100 -6.90 13.25 5.18
C TRP A 100 -5.78 13.07 4.17
N PHE A 101 -4.70 12.38 4.54
CA PHE A 101 -3.58 12.11 3.65
C PHE A 101 -4.01 11.31 2.41
N ILE A 102 -4.75 10.21 2.59
CA ILE A 102 -5.26 9.41 1.47
C ILE A 102 -6.30 10.19 0.67
N TYR A 103 -7.24 10.88 1.35
CA TYR A 103 -8.23 11.73 0.70
C TYR A 103 -7.56 12.79 -0.19
N LYS A 104 -6.56 13.50 0.34
CA LYS A 104 -5.86 14.55 -0.39
C LYS A 104 -5.06 14.02 -1.57
N TRP A 105 -4.51 12.81 -1.43
CA TRP A 105 -3.87 12.13 -2.53
C TRP A 105 -4.85 11.84 -3.67
N MET A 106 -6.00 11.27 -3.35
CA MET A 106 -7.05 10.96 -4.34
C MET A 106 -7.66 12.22 -4.94
N ASP A 107 -7.92 13.26 -4.12
CA ASP A 107 -8.44 14.55 -4.54
C ASP A 107 -7.55 15.19 -5.64
N LYS A 108 -6.24 15.11 -5.46
CA LYS A 108 -5.29 15.61 -6.46
C LYS A 108 -5.16 14.76 -7.72
N LEU A 109 -5.60 13.50 -7.69
CA LEU A 109 -5.60 12.62 -8.85
C LEU A 109 -6.83 12.81 -9.74
N GLN A 110 -7.87 13.50 -9.27
CA GLN A 110 -9.10 13.71 -10.04
C GLN A 110 -8.95 14.79 -11.10
N ASP A 111 -9.38 14.50 -12.32
CA ASP A 111 -9.33 15.41 -13.47
C ASP A 111 -10.22 16.64 -13.31
N ASP A 112 -11.28 16.58 -12.50
CA ASP A 112 -12.17 17.73 -12.22
C ASP A 112 -11.44 18.89 -11.53
N TYR A 113 -10.36 18.58 -10.81
CA TYR A 113 -9.42 19.56 -10.30
C TYR A 113 -8.35 19.98 -11.34
N ALA A 114 -8.37 19.43 -12.53
CA ALA A 114 -7.45 19.83 -13.60
C ALA A 114 -7.55 21.32 -13.95
N GLY A 115 -8.72 21.95 -13.74
CA GLY A 115 -8.88 23.40 -13.78
C GLY A 115 -8.01 24.13 -12.76
N TYR A 116 -7.79 23.55 -11.58
CA TYR A 116 -6.95 24.10 -10.52
C TYR A 116 -5.47 23.82 -10.78
N PHE A 117 -5.14 22.60 -11.17
CA PHE A 117 -3.78 22.21 -11.57
C PHE A 117 -3.28 23.00 -12.80
N ASN A 118 -4.15 23.22 -13.80
CA ASN A 118 -3.79 23.96 -15.01
C ASN A 118 -3.64 25.47 -14.79
N LYS A 119 -4.28 26.06 -13.78
CA LYS A 119 -4.20 27.51 -13.51
C LYS A 119 -2.95 27.89 -12.73
N GLU A 120 -2.47 27.05 -11.82
CA GLU A 120 -1.35 27.41 -10.94
C GLU A 120 0.03 26.97 -11.43
N LYS A 121 0.14 25.93 -12.25
CA LYS A 121 1.45 25.34 -12.58
C LYS A 121 1.76 25.14 -14.05
N ASN A 122 0.99 25.66 -15.00
CA ASN A 122 1.28 25.52 -16.44
C ASN A 122 1.67 24.09 -16.89
N TYR A 123 1.08 23.06 -16.30
CA TYR A 123 1.29 21.71 -16.79
C TYR A 123 0.67 21.58 -18.17
N PRO A 124 1.43 21.17 -19.21
CA PRO A 124 0.87 20.92 -20.51
C PRO A 124 -0.18 19.80 -20.38
N LYS A 125 -1.38 20.05 -20.89
CA LYS A 125 -2.46 19.05 -20.97
C LYS A 125 -1.90 17.70 -21.41
N GLY A 126 -2.01 16.68 -20.58
CA GLY A 126 -1.67 15.30 -20.92
C GLY A 126 -0.33 14.75 -20.42
N LYS A 127 0.44 15.49 -19.63
CA LYS A 127 1.64 14.95 -18.97
C LYS A 127 1.51 15.03 -17.46
N VAL A 128 0.74 14.11 -16.88
CA VAL A 128 0.92 13.76 -15.48
C VAL A 128 2.20 12.94 -15.42
N VAL A 129 3.24 13.48 -14.80
CA VAL A 129 4.51 12.76 -14.64
C VAL A 129 4.24 11.65 -13.62
N GLU A 130 4.19 10.41 -14.08
CA GLU A 130 3.87 9.23 -13.26
C GLU A 130 4.67 9.20 -11.95
N ASP A 131 5.93 9.59 -12.00
CA ASP A 131 6.83 9.63 -10.84
C ASP A 131 6.48 10.68 -9.78
N GLU A 132 5.53 11.57 -10.03
CA GLU A 132 5.15 12.61 -9.07
C GLU A 132 4.02 12.15 -8.13
N TYR A 133 3.05 11.39 -8.66
CA TYR A 133 1.87 10.95 -7.90
C TYR A 133 1.96 9.53 -7.38
N MET A 134 2.86 8.72 -7.91
CA MET A 134 3.08 7.34 -7.47
C MET A 134 4.07 7.27 -6.32
N ALA A 135 3.91 6.25 -5.47
CA ALA A 135 4.82 5.95 -4.39
C ALA A 135 5.05 4.44 -4.28
N ASP A 136 6.20 4.05 -3.75
CA ASP A 136 6.51 2.64 -3.52
C ASP A 136 6.09 2.26 -2.11
N PHE A 137 5.11 1.36 -1.99
CA PHE A 137 4.65 0.85 -0.70
C PHE A 137 5.49 -0.35 -0.30
N THR A 138 5.81 -0.45 0.98
CA THR A 138 6.57 -1.59 1.50
C THR A 138 5.89 -2.16 2.74
N ILE A 139 5.70 -3.47 2.77
CA ILE A 139 5.26 -4.20 3.96
C ILE A 139 6.43 -5.05 4.46
N TYR A 140 6.75 -4.93 5.73
CA TYR A 140 7.72 -5.77 6.41
C TYR A 140 6.99 -6.77 7.29
N ALA A 141 7.27 -8.05 7.09
CA ALA A 141 6.92 -9.09 8.05
C ALA A 141 7.95 -9.12 9.17
N LEU A 142 7.48 -9.28 10.41
CA LEU A 142 8.31 -9.25 11.60
C LEU A 142 8.23 -10.58 12.34
N ASP A 143 9.36 -11.05 12.84
CA ASP A 143 9.40 -12.19 13.74
C ASP A 143 8.79 -11.87 15.12
N GLU A 144 8.80 -12.85 16.03
CA GLU A 144 8.33 -12.70 17.41
C GLU A 144 9.12 -11.64 18.21
N TYR A 145 10.34 -11.33 17.78
CA TYR A 145 11.24 -10.34 18.38
C TYR A 145 11.17 -8.96 17.68
N ASN A 146 10.21 -8.76 16.78
CA ASN A 146 10.04 -7.55 15.96
C ASN A 146 11.20 -7.24 15.02
N LYS A 147 11.97 -8.26 14.62
CA LYS A 147 12.98 -8.15 13.58
C LYS A 147 12.34 -8.36 12.21
N LYS A 148 12.79 -7.65 11.21
CA LYS A 148 12.30 -7.76 9.84
C LYS A 148 12.83 -9.05 9.21
N VAL A 149 11.93 -9.93 8.76
CA VAL A 149 12.24 -11.23 8.16
C VAL A 149 12.01 -11.23 6.66
N ALA A 150 10.93 -10.60 6.23
CA ALA A 150 10.60 -10.48 4.82
C ALA A 150 10.13 -9.07 4.48
N GLN A 151 10.37 -8.69 3.25
CA GLN A 151 9.99 -7.41 2.68
C GLN A 151 9.17 -7.63 1.42
N PHE A 152 8.02 -6.99 1.36
CA PHE A 152 7.11 -6.99 0.22
C PHE A 152 7.07 -5.59 -0.36
N ASP A 153 7.66 -5.41 -1.53
CA ASP A 153 7.75 -4.13 -2.24
C ASP A 153 6.70 -4.04 -3.34
N TYR A 154 5.89 -2.99 -3.30
CA TYR A 154 4.91 -2.64 -4.31
C TYR A 154 5.35 -1.37 -5.00
N THR A 155 5.69 -1.44 -6.29
CA THR A 155 6.22 -0.30 -7.02
C THR A 155 5.13 0.46 -7.75
N LYS A 156 5.31 1.77 -7.86
CA LYS A 156 4.39 2.68 -8.56
C LYS A 156 2.94 2.55 -8.07
N GLY A 157 2.79 2.53 -6.75
CA GLY A 157 1.49 2.43 -6.12
C GLY A 157 0.77 3.78 -6.02
N PHE A 158 -0.56 3.75 -6.11
CA PHE A 158 -1.43 4.90 -5.87
C PHE A 158 -2.78 4.44 -5.33
N PRO A 159 -3.45 5.24 -4.50
CA PRO A 159 -4.75 4.89 -3.95
C PRO A 159 -5.84 4.93 -5.02
N THR A 160 -6.71 3.93 -5.00
CA THR A 160 -7.84 3.80 -5.93
C THR A 160 -9.19 3.86 -5.25
N PHE A 161 -9.23 3.63 -3.95
CA PHE A 161 -10.44 3.62 -3.15
C PHE A 161 -10.14 4.07 -1.73
N LEU A 162 -11.04 4.85 -1.14
CA LEU A 162 -11.06 5.22 0.27
C LEU A 162 -12.46 4.97 0.81
N GLY A 163 -12.56 4.18 1.87
CA GLY A 163 -13.81 3.81 2.50
C GLY A 163 -14.49 4.99 3.18
N GLY A 164 -15.82 4.88 3.28
CA GLY A 164 -16.63 5.84 4.04
C GLY A 164 -16.39 5.76 5.54
N ILE A 165 -16.86 6.76 6.25
CA ILE A 165 -16.84 6.87 7.70
C ILE A 165 -18.28 6.85 8.19
N GLU A 166 -18.57 5.99 9.15
CA GLU A 166 -19.88 5.91 9.80
C GLU A 166 -19.78 6.42 11.23
N TYR A 167 -20.67 7.33 11.59
CA TYR A 167 -20.82 7.84 12.96
C TYR A 167 -22.08 7.30 13.59
N SER A 168 -21.97 6.73 14.79
CA SER A 168 -23.12 6.23 15.54
C SER A 168 -23.01 6.60 17.02
N TYR A 169 -24.06 7.21 17.56
CA TYR A 169 -24.17 7.45 19.02
C TYR A 169 -24.45 6.18 19.83
N ARG A 170 -24.83 5.09 19.13
CA ARG A 170 -25.24 3.83 19.79
C ARG A 170 -24.08 2.86 19.95
N ASP A 171 -23.03 3.04 19.17
CA ASP A 171 -21.87 2.15 19.14
C ASP A 171 -20.60 2.95 19.43
N PRO A 172 -20.17 3.03 20.71
CA PRO A 172 -18.96 3.74 21.09
C PRO A 172 -17.73 2.88 20.75
N GLY A 173 -17.22 2.99 19.55
CA GLY A 173 -16.02 2.29 19.08
C GLY A 173 -15.05 3.25 18.39
N GLU A 174 -13.87 2.74 18.09
CA GLU A 174 -12.91 3.43 17.24
C GLU A 174 -13.43 3.46 15.79
N ILE A 175 -13.14 4.53 15.07
CA ILE A 175 -13.55 4.64 13.67
C ILE A 175 -12.54 3.88 12.82
N GLU A 176 -13.02 2.84 12.17
CA GLU A 176 -12.25 2.02 11.26
C GLU A 176 -12.66 2.28 9.83
N THR A 177 -11.70 2.28 8.93
CA THR A 177 -11.93 2.38 7.50
C THR A 177 -10.89 1.60 6.71
N GLN A 178 -11.00 1.62 5.40
CA GLN A 178 -10.06 0.94 4.52
C GLN A 178 -9.74 1.79 3.30
N PHE A 179 -8.58 1.61 2.76
CA PHE A 179 -8.24 2.10 1.42
C PHE A 179 -7.68 0.97 0.57
N SER A 180 -7.78 1.13 -0.73
CA SER A 180 -7.17 0.20 -1.69
C SER A 180 -6.17 0.96 -2.53
N PHE A 181 -5.09 0.29 -2.89
CA PHE A 181 -4.12 0.82 -3.84
C PHE A 181 -3.86 -0.15 -4.99
N ALA A 182 -3.69 0.41 -6.18
CA ALA A 182 -3.16 -0.29 -7.34
C ALA A 182 -1.65 -0.08 -7.42
N TYR A 183 -0.93 -0.98 -8.05
CA TYR A 183 0.52 -0.97 -8.19
C TYR A 183 0.94 -1.68 -9.46
N SER A 184 2.15 -1.40 -9.94
CA SER A 184 2.63 -1.95 -11.21
C SER A 184 3.35 -3.27 -11.04
N GLN A 185 4.18 -3.42 -10.00
CA GLN A 185 4.98 -4.62 -9.78
C GLN A 185 5.06 -4.95 -8.29
N PHE A 186 5.27 -6.22 -8.02
CA PHE A 186 5.36 -6.78 -6.68
C PHE A 186 6.61 -7.64 -6.55
N TYR A 187 7.39 -7.39 -5.52
CA TYR A 187 8.60 -8.11 -5.21
C TYR A 187 8.60 -8.60 -3.78
N VAL A 188 9.12 -9.81 -3.60
CA VAL A 188 9.33 -10.40 -2.27
C VAL A 188 10.82 -10.60 -2.06
N LYS A 189 11.33 -10.08 -0.96
CA LYS A 189 12.72 -10.26 -0.54
C LYS A 189 12.75 -10.86 0.86
N LEU A 190 13.55 -11.88 1.03
CA LEU A 190 13.89 -12.37 2.36
C LEU A 190 15.04 -11.52 2.91
N LEU A 191 14.90 -11.11 4.15
CA LEU A 191 15.94 -10.36 4.85
C LEU A 191 16.72 -11.35 5.72
N GLU A 192 18.03 -11.25 5.66
CA GLU A 192 18.87 -12.05 6.57
C GLU A 192 18.68 -11.53 8.01
N PRO A 193 18.52 -12.43 8.99
CA PRO A 193 18.24 -12.08 10.37
C PRO A 193 19.41 -11.37 11.07
#